data_35e74581d72601adf7172f39cec73eeb
#
_entry.id   35e74581d72601adf7172f39cec73eeb
#
_cell.length_a   1.000
_cell.length_b   1.000
_cell.length_c   1.000
_cell.angle_alpha   90.00
_cell.angle_beta   90.00
_cell.angle_gamma   90.00
#
_symmetry.space_group_name_H-M   'P 1'
#
loop_
_entity.id
_entity.type
_entity.pdbx_description
1 polymer ?
#
loop_
_entity_poly.entity_id
_entity_poly.type
_entity_poly.pdbx_seq_one_letter_code
_entity_poly.pdbx_strand_id
1 'polypeptide(L)'
;MIETREVDLHWRASALTGAIATAAGAALVGALIGSRWQLIAFAAPLIGVLCSIGWQRPLPKVTVHAEPGSQRCFEAEQTQATVWATTETRGLAMELKLSAVDGMRLDFLGRTGQRHTIVAAAERWGRYPIRATVEAVAPGGLLIGTGTVDATEITVFPVAPPQLTSIPQTELLDRLGTHLTRHIGSGVEFADIRAYVPGDQLRTINWPVSARRGSLHVTERLTDRAADVVVLIDTYPQPPGPATEATERTVRGAAQVVQTALRGGDRAGVVALGGRRPRWLGADIGQRQFYRVLDTVLGSGDEFETTTGTLAPRAAVPSGAIVVAFSTLLDTEFALALIDLRKRGHVVVAVDVLQGSPLEDLQDPLIVRMWALQRSAMYRDMATIGVDVLAWQADHTLDQSMRVMPDRRRPVTGRR
;
A
#
# COMPACT_ATOMS: atom_id res chain seq x y z
N MET A 1 13.26 15.17 -7.64
CA MET A 1 13.22 16.16 -6.53
C MET A 1 14.25 15.70 -5.51
N ILE A 2 15.12 16.58 -5.03
CA ILE A 2 16.13 16.27 -4.00
C ILE A 2 15.42 16.37 -2.66
N GLU A 3 15.49 15.32 -1.87
CA GLU A 3 15.06 15.33 -0.46
C GLU A 3 16.27 15.55 0.42
N THR A 4 16.11 16.36 1.45
CA THR A 4 17.17 16.72 2.39
C THR A 4 16.69 16.47 3.82
N ARG A 5 17.46 15.71 4.59
CA ARG A 5 17.15 15.37 5.98
C ARG A 5 18.33 15.67 6.88
N GLU A 6 18.06 16.31 8.00
CA GLU A 6 19.07 16.56 9.05
C GLU A 6 19.30 15.29 9.86
N VAL A 7 20.56 15.06 10.26
CA VAL A 7 20.97 13.90 11.05
C VAL A 7 21.55 14.37 12.37
N ASP A 8 20.96 13.92 13.47
CA ASP A 8 21.49 14.13 14.79
C ASP A 8 22.59 13.11 15.09
N LEU A 9 23.79 13.60 15.42
CA LEU A 9 24.95 12.75 15.73
C LEU A 9 25.05 12.49 17.23
N HIS A 10 25.10 11.21 17.58
CA HIS A 10 25.40 10.75 18.93
C HIS A 10 26.90 10.51 19.08
N TRP A 11 27.57 11.31 19.94
CA TRP A 11 29.01 11.28 20.11
C TRP A 11 29.45 10.29 21.17
N ARG A 12 30.47 9.49 20.85
CA ARG A 12 31.13 8.55 21.74
C ARG A 12 32.65 8.65 21.60
N ALA A 13 33.40 8.18 22.61
CA ALA A 13 34.85 8.06 22.52
C ALA A 13 35.23 7.12 21.35
N SER A 14 36.22 7.51 20.58
CA SER A 14 36.77 6.72 19.48
C SER A 14 37.62 5.54 19.98
N ALA A 15 37.85 4.54 19.13
CA ALA A 15 38.78 3.45 19.44
C ALA A 15 40.21 3.99 19.69
N LEU A 16 40.58 5.06 18.98
CA LEU A 16 41.86 5.76 19.19
C LEU A 16 41.97 6.28 20.61
N THR A 17 40.92 6.87 21.17
CA THR A 17 40.86 7.34 22.56
C THR A 17 41.08 6.19 23.53
N GLY A 18 40.43 5.04 23.31
CA GLY A 18 40.65 3.84 24.12
C GLY A 18 42.09 3.35 24.04
N ALA A 19 42.67 3.32 22.84
CA ALA A 19 44.07 2.92 22.67
C ALA A 19 45.08 3.87 23.37
N ILE A 20 44.86 5.18 23.21
CA ILE A 20 45.69 6.19 23.89
C ILE A 20 45.56 6.08 25.41
N ALA A 21 44.35 5.93 25.93
CA ALA A 21 44.12 5.79 27.38
C ALA A 21 44.73 4.52 27.95
N THR A 22 44.62 3.40 27.25
CA THR A 22 45.23 2.12 27.68
C THR A 22 46.75 2.19 27.62
N ALA A 23 47.35 2.80 26.58
CA ALA A 23 48.78 2.97 26.47
C ALA A 23 49.35 3.91 27.56
N ALA A 24 48.66 5.03 27.80
CA ALA A 24 49.03 5.95 28.89
C ALA A 24 48.94 5.29 30.28
N GLY A 25 47.85 4.57 30.53
CA GLY A 25 47.63 3.81 31.76
C GLY A 25 48.70 2.72 31.98
N ALA A 26 49.00 1.94 30.95
CA ALA A 26 50.03 0.90 31.00
C ALA A 26 51.41 1.48 31.26
N ALA A 27 51.73 2.63 30.63
CA ALA A 27 53.01 3.33 30.88
C ALA A 27 53.11 3.85 32.31
N LEU A 28 52.04 4.43 32.89
CA LEU A 28 52.02 4.89 34.29
C LEU A 28 52.14 3.73 35.28
N VAL A 29 51.39 2.64 35.05
CA VAL A 29 51.47 1.43 35.89
C VAL A 29 52.86 0.81 35.81
N GLY A 30 53.43 0.71 34.61
CA GLY A 30 54.80 0.24 34.40
C GLY A 30 55.87 1.14 35.09
N ALA A 31 55.66 2.46 35.09
CA ALA A 31 56.52 3.41 35.82
C ALA A 31 56.46 3.16 37.32
N LEU A 32 55.28 2.91 37.87
CA LEU A 32 55.07 2.72 39.31
C LEU A 32 55.65 1.37 39.78
N ILE A 33 55.38 0.28 39.10
CA ILE A 33 55.78 -1.08 39.47
C ILE A 33 57.28 -1.28 39.19
N GLY A 34 57.75 -0.80 38.03
CA GLY A 34 59.13 -1.00 37.56
C GLY A 34 60.11 0.05 38.06
N SER A 35 59.63 1.07 38.82
CA SER A 35 60.43 2.22 39.26
C SER A 35 61.19 2.92 38.12
N ARG A 36 60.61 2.90 36.91
CA ARG A 36 61.16 3.45 35.67
C ARG A 36 60.50 4.80 35.34
N TRP A 37 61.01 5.90 35.90
CA TRP A 37 60.50 7.26 35.69
C TRP A 37 60.41 7.66 34.18
N GLN A 38 61.26 7.07 33.34
CA GLN A 38 61.25 7.29 31.87
C GLN A 38 59.91 6.98 31.20
N LEU A 39 59.11 6.04 31.75
CA LEU A 39 57.80 5.72 31.27
C LEU A 39 56.77 6.84 31.51
N ILE A 40 57.02 7.70 32.53
CA ILE A 40 56.18 8.89 32.77
C ILE A 40 56.39 9.90 31.63
N ALA A 41 57.58 10.05 31.11
CA ALA A 41 57.86 10.93 29.98
C ALA A 41 57.19 10.43 28.70
N PHE A 42 56.98 9.13 28.60
CA PHE A 42 56.23 8.53 27.49
C PHE A 42 54.70 8.67 27.67
N ALA A 43 54.19 8.58 28.89
CA ALA A 43 52.79 8.75 29.23
C ALA A 43 52.30 10.20 29.09
N ALA A 44 53.19 11.19 29.41
CA ALA A 44 52.81 12.59 29.44
C ALA A 44 52.21 13.14 28.13
N PRO A 45 52.79 12.91 26.94
CA PRO A 45 52.18 13.38 25.68
C PRO A 45 50.86 12.68 25.38
N LEU A 46 50.70 11.40 25.75
CA LEU A 46 49.44 10.67 25.57
C LEU A 46 48.32 11.25 26.45
N ILE A 47 48.63 11.57 27.70
CA ILE A 47 47.72 12.26 28.62
C ILE A 47 47.42 13.66 28.09
N GLY A 48 48.44 14.39 27.58
CA GLY A 48 48.25 15.68 26.96
C GLY A 48 47.24 15.66 25.81
N VAL A 49 47.30 14.64 24.97
CA VAL A 49 46.30 14.44 23.89
C VAL A 49 44.92 14.18 24.49
N LEU A 50 44.80 13.33 25.51
CA LEU A 50 43.53 13.04 26.17
C LEU A 50 42.94 14.25 26.90
N CYS A 51 43.77 15.18 27.37
CA CYS A 51 43.34 16.43 28.03
C CYS A 51 43.19 17.59 27.04
N SER A 52 43.40 17.36 25.73
CA SER A 52 43.35 18.41 24.73
C SER A 52 41.90 18.78 24.37
N ILE A 53 41.79 19.86 23.57
CA ILE A 53 40.53 20.32 22.96
C ILE A 53 39.89 19.29 22.03
N GLY A 54 40.53 18.15 21.75
CA GLY A 54 39.97 17.07 20.91
C GLY A 54 38.66 16.42 21.42
N TRP A 55 38.28 16.74 22.68
CA TRP A 55 36.99 16.37 23.28
C TRP A 55 35.85 17.35 22.99
N GLN A 56 36.14 18.46 22.35
CA GLN A 56 35.06 19.37 21.96
C GLN A 56 34.15 18.65 20.99
N ARG A 57 32.89 18.51 21.41
CA ARG A 57 31.85 17.99 20.57
C ARG A 57 31.51 19.06 19.55
N PRO A 58 31.80 18.86 18.28
CA PRO A 58 31.28 19.76 17.27
C PRO A 58 29.75 19.64 17.27
N LEU A 59 29.08 20.73 16.99
CA LEU A 59 27.63 20.73 16.68
C LEU A 59 27.46 20.80 15.16
N PRO A 60 27.86 19.77 14.41
CA PRO A 60 27.77 19.83 12.98
C PRO A 60 26.32 19.68 12.59
N LYS A 61 25.85 20.56 11.74
CA LYS A 61 24.68 20.26 10.93
C LYS A 61 25.13 19.32 9.83
N VAL A 62 24.78 18.06 9.97
CA VAL A 62 24.97 17.05 8.93
C VAL A 62 23.65 16.84 8.23
N THR A 63 23.67 17.02 6.92
CA THR A 63 22.51 16.80 6.08
C THR A 63 22.76 15.66 5.11
N VAL A 64 21.81 14.75 5.03
CA VAL A 64 21.78 13.68 4.03
C VAL A 64 20.82 14.09 2.93
N HIS A 65 21.29 13.99 1.70
CA HIS A 65 20.54 14.29 0.49
C HIS A 65 20.30 13.02 -0.28
N ALA A 66 19.13 12.87 -0.87
CA ALA A 66 18.79 11.77 -1.76
C ALA A 66 18.14 12.30 -3.05
N GLU A 67 18.53 11.76 -4.18
CA GLU A 67 17.98 12.09 -5.48
C GLU A 67 17.70 10.81 -6.28
N PRO A 68 16.43 10.54 -6.58
CA PRO A 68 15.22 11.22 -6.09
C PRO A 68 14.90 10.88 -4.64
N GLY A 69 14.19 11.78 -3.95
CA GLY A 69 13.82 11.64 -2.53
C GLY A 69 12.78 10.56 -2.26
N SER A 70 11.96 10.23 -3.26
CA SER A 70 11.04 9.10 -3.25
C SER A 70 10.90 8.53 -4.65
N GLN A 71 10.71 7.22 -4.76
CA GLN A 71 10.53 6.52 -6.02
C GLN A 71 9.38 5.53 -5.95
N ARG A 72 8.82 5.26 -7.13
CA ARG A 72 7.77 4.26 -7.33
C ARG A 72 8.19 3.33 -8.44
N CYS A 73 8.10 2.03 -8.23
CA CYS A 73 8.39 1.00 -9.22
C CYS A 73 7.47 -0.19 -9.03
N PHE A 74 7.48 -1.11 -9.96
CA PHE A 74 6.80 -2.39 -9.82
C PHE A 74 7.75 -3.46 -9.26
N GLU A 75 7.16 -4.58 -8.81
CA GLU A 75 7.92 -5.76 -8.37
C GLU A 75 8.93 -6.19 -9.44
N ALA A 76 10.13 -6.58 -9.01
CA ALA A 76 11.27 -6.97 -9.84
C ALA A 76 11.84 -5.85 -10.74
N GLU A 77 11.29 -4.65 -10.73
CA GLU A 77 11.85 -3.50 -11.43
C GLU A 77 13.02 -2.90 -10.64
N GLN A 78 14.04 -2.46 -11.38
CA GLN A 78 15.21 -1.82 -10.78
C GLN A 78 15.05 -0.31 -10.78
N THR A 79 15.37 0.31 -9.65
CA THR A 79 15.38 1.77 -9.51
C THR A 79 16.76 2.24 -9.09
N GLN A 80 17.12 3.44 -9.53
CA GLN A 80 18.41 4.04 -9.22
C GLN A 80 18.23 5.29 -8.37
N ALA A 81 19.02 5.39 -7.28
CA ALA A 81 19.07 6.59 -6.45
C ALA A 81 20.52 6.99 -6.17
N THR A 82 20.72 8.29 -5.94
CA THR A 82 22.02 8.82 -5.50
C THR A 82 21.84 9.45 -4.14
N VAL A 83 22.65 9.01 -3.18
CA VAL A 83 22.61 9.49 -1.79
C VAL A 83 23.99 10.04 -1.40
N TRP A 84 24.01 11.21 -0.76
CA TRP A 84 25.25 11.82 -0.26
C TRP A 84 25.00 12.61 1.03
N ALA A 85 26.06 12.79 1.81
CA ALA A 85 26.02 13.60 3.02
C ALA A 85 26.85 14.88 2.84
N THR A 86 26.39 15.98 3.44
CA THR A 86 27.11 17.26 3.47
C THR A 86 27.17 17.80 4.88
N THR A 87 28.21 18.60 5.19
CA THR A 87 28.32 19.31 6.44
C THR A 87 28.97 20.67 6.22
N GLU A 88 28.55 21.64 7.02
CA GLU A 88 29.16 22.98 7.05
C GLU A 88 30.43 23.03 7.92
N THR A 89 30.65 21.99 8.75
CA THR A 89 31.77 21.97 9.71
C THR A 89 33.08 21.57 9.02
N ARG A 90 34.04 22.48 9.01
CA ARG A 90 35.36 22.21 8.45
C ARG A 90 36.13 21.15 9.27
N GLY A 91 36.81 20.25 8.57
CA GLY A 91 37.68 19.24 9.21
C GLY A 91 36.94 18.04 9.79
N LEU A 92 35.65 17.92 9.57
CA LEU A 92 34.86 16.72 9.91
C LEU A 92 35.03 15.67 8.83
N ALA A 93 35.66 14.54 9.14
CA ALA A 93 35.68 13.38 8.25
C ALA A 93 34.40 12.60 8.43
N MET A 94 33.71 12.35 7.32
CA MET A 94 32.43 11.62 7.33
C MET A 94 32.50 10.40 6.43
N GLU A 95 31.87 9.33 6.87
CA GLU A 95 31.58 8.13 6.07
C GLU A 95 30.09 7.89 6.07
N LEU A 96 29.55 7.62 4.88
CA LEU A 96 28.14 7.30 4.65
C LEU A 96 28.02 5.82 4.34
N LYS A 97 27.19 5.11 5.12
CA LYS A 97 26.84 3.70 4.89
C LYS A 97 25.34 3.62 4.59
N LEU A 98 24.97 2.91 3.53
CA LEU A 98 23.59 2.71 3.16
C LEU A 98 23.18 1.27 3.42
N SER A 99 21.98 1.08 3.96
CA SER A 99 21.39 -0.23 4.18
C SER A 99 19.92 -0.22 3.79
N ALA A 100 19.44 -1.35 3.28
CA ALA A 100 18.03 -1.59 3.03
C ALA A 100 17.39 -2.38 4.16
N VAL A 101 16.08 -2.35 4.20
CA VAL A 101 15.26 -3.23 5.03
C VAL A 101 15.16 -4.60 4.35
N ASP A 102 14.84 -5.64 5.11
CA ASP A 102 14.63 -7.00 4.59
C ASP A 102 13.63 -7.02 3.42
N GLY A 103 13.97 -7.78 2.39
CA GLY A 103 13.18 -7.88 1.17
C GLY A 103 13.59 -6.94 0.04
N MET A 104 14.52 -5.99 0.28
CA MET A 104 15.09 -5.16 -0.78
C MET A 104 16.58 -5.42 -0.93
N ARG A 105 17.02 -5.67 -2.16
CA ARG A 105 18.43 -5.79 -2.54
C ARG A 105 18.96 -4.44 -2.98
N LEU A 106 20.12 -4.06 -2.43
CA LEU A 106 20.86 -2.87 -2.82
C LEU A 106 22.17 -3.29 -3.47
N ASP A 107 22.38 -2.82 -4.70
CA ASP A 107 23.64 -2.96 -5.43
C ASP A 107 24.27 -1.57 -5.59
N PHE A 108 25.58 -1.47 -5.27
CA PHE A 108 26.32 -0.24 -5.40
C PHE A 108 26.90 -0.13 -6.83
N LEU A 109 26.41 0.83 -7.60
CA LEU A 109 26.94 1.10 -8.95
C LEU A 109 28.26 1.86 -8.95
N GLY A 110 28.46 2.75 -7.99
CA GLY A 110 29.66 3.56 -7.93
C GLY A 110 29.68 4.56 -6.78
N ARG A 111 30.88 5.05 -6.52
CA ARG A 111 31.13 6.11 -5.55
C ARG A 111 31.92 7.23 -6.22
N THR A 112 31.35 8.42 -6.27
CA THR A 112 32.03 9.63 -6.74
C THR A 112 32.20 10.59 -5.59
N GLY A 113 33.37 10.57 -4.93
CA GLY A 113 33.58 11.32 -3.69
C GLY A 113 32.69 10.80 -2.54
N GLN A 114 31.80 11.65 -2.04
CA GLN A 114 30.83 11.29 -0.99
C GLN A 114 29.46 10.90 -1.55
N ARG A 115 29.28 10.86 -2.87
CA ARG A 115 28.04 10.45 -3.53
C ARG A 115 28.05 8.97 -3.80
N HIS A 116 27.05 8.27 -3.30
CA HIS A 116 26.82 6.85 -3.54
C HIS A 116 25.65 6.69 -4.49
N THR A 117 25.91 6.08 -5.64
CA THR A 117 24.87 5.69 -6.59
C THR A 117 24.53 4.23 -6.35
N ILE A 118 23.29 3.96 -6.07
CA ILE A 118 22.75 2.65 -5.74
C ILE A 118 21.68 2.25 -6.73
N VAL A 119 21.56 0.95 -6.98
CA VAL A 119 20.41 0.31 -7.62
C VAL A 119 19.68 -0.49 -6.57
N ALA A 120 18.40 -0.28 -6.47
CA ALA A 120 17.53 -0.99 -5.56
C ALA A 120 16.53 -1.83 -6.35
N ALA A 121 16.29 -3.05 -5.91
CA ALA A 121 15.29 -3.96 -6.45
C ALA A 121 14.62 -4.74 -5.31
N ALA A 122 13.31 -4.87 -5.38
CA ALA A 122 12.55 -5.72 -4.46
C ALA A 122 11.67 -6.70 -5.24
N GLU A 123 11.57 -7.93 -4.75
CA GLU A 123 10.77 -8.99 -5.36
C GLU A 123 9.30 -8.93 -4.92
N ARG A 124 9.03 -8.20 -3.85
CA ARG A 124 7.69 -8.07 -3.25
C ARG A 124 7.29 -6.61 -3.16
N TRP A 125 6.01 -6.35 -3.34
CA TRP A 125 5.44 -5.02 -3.11
C TRP A 125 5.57 -4.61 -1.64
N GLY A 126 5.70 -3.31 -1.42
CA GLY A 126 5.85 -2.75 -0.08
C GLY A 126 6.51 -1.38 -0.09
N ARG A 127 6.76 -0.87 1.11
CA ARG A 127 7.49 0.37 1.34
C ARG A 127 8.87 0.04 1.90
N TYR A 128 9.88 0.47 1.23
CA TYR A 128 11.27 0.14 1.53
C TYR A 128 12.07 1.43 1.78
N PRO A 129 12.21 1.85 3.03
CA PRO A 129 13.10 2.95 3.36
C PRO A 129 14.56 2.51 3.18
N ILE A 130 15.36 3.35 2.53
CA ILE A 130 16.81 3.20 2.46
C ILE A 130 17.40 4.00 3.57
N ARG A 131 18.02 3.32 4.53
CA ARG A 131 18.61 3.90 5.71
C ARG A 131 20.03 4.34 5.45
N ALA A 132 20.33 5.60 5.73
CA ALA A 132 21.65 6.17 5.71
C ALA A 132 22.20 6.25 7.14
N THR A 133 23.34 5.63 7.39
CA THR A 133 24.10 5.76 8.63
C THR A 133 25.31 6.64 8.35
N VAL A 134 25.40 7.77 9.05
CA VAL A 134 26.53 8.68 8.97
C VAL A 134 27.45 8.42 10.16
N GLU A 135 28.70 8.12 9.87
CA GLU A 135 29.77 8.09 10.87
C GLU A 135 30.68 9.32 10.66
N ALA A 136 30.83 10.14 11.67
CA ALA A 136 31.64 11.36 11.63
C ALA A 136 32.72 11.33 12.68
N VAL A 137 33.94 11.62 12.28
CA VAL A 137 35.10 11.73 13.22
C VAL A 137 35.37 13.20 13.49
N ALA A 138 35.32 13.58 14.76
CA ALA A 138 35.60 14.96 15.18
C ALA A 138 37.04 15.37 14.85
N PRO A 139 37.30 16.67 14.61
CA PRO A 139 38.66 17.18 14.51
C PRO A 139 39.48 16.81 15.75
N GLY A 140 40.57 16.08 15.58
CA GLY A 140 41.33 15.51 16.68
C GLY A 140 41.17 14.01 16.90
N GLY A 141 40.21 13.37 16.30
CA GLY A 141 40.06 11.92 16.24
C GLY A 141 39.60 11.23 17.53
N LEU A 142 39.35 11.98 18.62
CA LEU A 142 39.02 11.42 19.94
C LEU A 142 37.53 11.04 20.05
N LEU A 143 36.66 11.64 19.24
CA LEU A 143 35.22 11.39 19.25
C LEU A 143 34.76 10.90 17.90
N ILE A 144 33.82 9.95 17.92
CA ILE A 144 33.08 9.50 16.78
C ILE A 144 31.60 9.78 17.03
N GLY A 145 30.96 10.47 16.08
CA GLY A 145 29.54 10.71 16.05
C GLY A 145 28.86 9.71 15.09
N THR A 146 27.80 9.08 15.53
CA THR A 146 26.98 8.20 14.68
C THR A 146 25.55 8.69 14.66
N GLY A 147 24.93 8.73 13.47
CA GLY A 147 23.53 9.08 13.31
C GLY A 147 22.92 8.28 12.17
N THR A 148 21.63 8.03 12.25
CA THR A 148 20.87 7.28 11.23
C THR A 148 19.65 8.07 10.80
N VAL A 149 19.36 8.03 9.50
CA VAL A 149 18.16 8.65 8.92
C VAL A 149 17.70 7.82 7.74
N ASP A 150 16.40 7.80 7.49
CA ASP A 150 15.87 7.22 6.25
C ASP A 150 16.10 8.24 5.13
N ALA A 151 17.03 7.97 4.22
CA ALA A 151 17.47 8.90 3.18
C ALA A 151 16.46 9.05 2.04
N THR A 152 15.91 7.93 1.60
CA THR A 152 14.88 7.87 0.54
C THR A 152 13.96 6.71 0.79
N GLU A 153 12.75 6.77 0.23
CA GLU A 153 11.76 5.69 0.32
C GLU A 153 11.42 5.20 -1.09
N ILE A 154 11.45 3.89 -1.27
CA ILE A 154 11.03 3.24 -2.52
C ILE A 154 9.72 2.52 -2.25
N THR A 155 8.67 2.94 -2.95
CA THR A 155 7.37 2.25 -2.93
C THR A 155 7.29 1.30 -4.11
N VAL A 156 7.22 0.01 -3.82
CA VAL A 156 7.12 -1.07 -4.82
C VAL A 156 5.67 -1.49 -4.93
N PHE A 157 5.12 -1.40 -6.13
CA PHE A 157 3.75 -1.79 -6.41
C PHE A 157 3.65 -3.25 -6.86
N PRO A 158 2.54 -3.94 -6.56
CA PRO A 158 2.31 -5.28 -7.05
C PRO A 158 2.16 -5.29 -8.57
N VAL A 159 2.78 -6.25 -9.24
CA VAL A 159 2.50 -6.55 -10.64
C VAL A 159 1.20 -7.33 -10.69
N ALA A 160 0.18 -6.75 -11.33
CA ALA A 160 -1.00 -7.51 -11.70
C ALA A 160 -0.56 -8.52 -12.78
N PRO A 161 -0.76 -9.84 -12.59
CA PRO A 161 -0.41 -10.82 -13.62
C PRO A 161 -1.09 -10.42 -14.92
N PRO A 162 -0.37 -10.43 -16.07
CA PRO A 162 -0.95 -10.10 -17.35
C PRO A 162 -2.07 -11.08 -17.63
N GLN A 163 -3.31 -10.60 -17.61
CA GLN A 163 -4.44 -11.43 -18.00
C GLN A 163 -4.47 -11.49 -19.50
N LEU A 164 -4.28 -12.69 -20.04
CA LEU A 164 -4.31 -12.98 -21.47
C LEU A 164 -5.75 -12.87 -22.04
N THR A 165 -6.73 -13.02 -21.19
CA THR A 165 -8.10 -12.65 -21.47
C THR A 165 -8.37 -11.27 -20.89
N SER A 166 -8.93 -10.34 -21.69
CA SER A 166 -9.73 -9.27 -21.10
C SER A 166 -10.45 -9.92 -19.92
N ILE A 167 -10.29 -9.34 -18.71
CA ILE A 167 -11.16 -9.74 -17.60
C ILE A 167 -12.50 -9.80 -18.26
N PRO A 168 -13.22 -10.93 -18.30
CA PRO A 168 -14.53 -10.91 -18.90
C PRO A 168 -15.15 -9.73 -18.23
N GLN A 169 -15.52 -8.71 -19.06
CA GLN A 169 -16.30 -7.59 -18.57
C GLN A 169 -17.28 -8.30 -17.73
N THR A 170 -16.82 -8.50 -16.49
CA THR A 170 -17.11 -9.75 -15.79
C THR A 170 -18.59 -9.79 -15.80
N GLU A 171 -19.21 -10.94 -16.10
CA GLU A 171 -20.65 -11.06 -15.96
C GLU A 171 -21.13 -10.40 -14.67
N LEU A 172 -20.25 -10.24 -13.69
CA LEU A 172 -20.44 -9.47 -12.48
C LEU A 172 -20.47 -7.96 -12.75
N LEU A 173 -19.55 -7.38 -13.51
CA LEU A 173 -19.58 -5.96 -13.89
C LEU A 173 -20.66 -5.71 -14.96
N ASP A 174 -20.88 -6.64 -15.89
CA ASP A 174 -22.02 -6.60 -16.83
C ASP A 174 -23.35 -6.79 -16.11
N ARG A 175 -23.42 -7.67 -15.13
CA ARG A 175 -24.60 -7.82 -14.28
C ARG A 175 -24.84 -6.61 -13.41
N LEU A 176 -23.79 -5.98 -12.94
CA LEU A 176 -23.82 -4.77 -12.15
C LEU A 176 -24.09 -3.57 -13.06
N GLY A 177 -23.49 -3.51 -14.25
CA GLY A 177 -23.79 -2.52 -15.29
C GLY A 177 -25.23 -2.58 -15.76
N THR A 178 -25.82 -3.76 -15.97
CA THR A 178 -27.23 -3.91 -16.32
C THR A 178 -28.20 -3.47 -15.21
N HIS A 179 -27.79 -3.46 -13.95
CA HIS A 179 -28.62 -2.93 -12.87
C HIS A 179 -28.50 -1.43 -12.65
N LEU A 180 -27.35 -0.83 -13.01
CA LEU A 180 -27.11 0.61 -12.86
C LEU A 180 -27.45 1.42 -14.13
N THR A 181 -27.43 0.81 -15.30
CA THR A 181 -27.69 1.46 -16.58
C THR A 181 -29.16 1.60 -16.97
N ARG A 182 -30.11 1.26 -16.11
CA ARG A 182 -31.53 1.54 -16.34
C ARG A 182 -31.94 3.00 -16.16
N HIS A 183 -31.00 3.92 -16.13
CA HIS A 183 -31.33 5.32 -16.23
C HIS A 183 -31.45 5.71 -17.70
N ILE A 184 -32.69 6.01 -18.09
CA ILE A 184 -33.02 6.59 -19.37
C ILE A 184 -32.31 7.93 -19.50
N GLY A 185 -31.46 8.09 -20.51
CA GLY A 185 -30.67 9.30 -20.72
C GLY A 185 -30.22 9.49 -22.17
N SER A 186 -29.17 10.26 -22.35
CA SER A 186 -28.68 10.67 -23.68
C SER A 186 -27.66 9.69 -24.31
N GLY A 187 -27.63 8.43 -23.91
CA GLY A 187 -26.69 7.43 -24.42
C GLY A 187 -26.98 6.95 -25.85
N VAL A 188 -26.17 5.98 -26.32
CA VAL A 188 -26.24 5.47 -27.69
C VAL A 188 -27.10 4.21 -27.79
N GLU A 189 -27.17 3.41 -26.74
CA GLU A 189 -27.92 2.14 -26.75
C GLU A 189 -29.42 2.35 -26.65
N PHE A 190 -30.15 1.58 -27.45
CA PHE A 190 -31.60 1.59 -27.47
C PHE A 190 -32.15 0.89 -26.21
N ALA A 191 -33.05 1.58 -25.49
CA ALA A 191 -33.73 1.02 -24.31
C ALA A 191 -35.16 0.58 -24.66
N ASP A 192 -36.00 1.53 -25.08
CA ASP A 192 -37.42 1.26 -25.37
C ASP A 192 -38.00 2.41 -26.22
N ILE A 193 -39.23 2.18 -26.69
CA ILE A 193 -40.05 3.20 -27.36
C ILE A 193 -41.34 3.39 -26.57
N ARG A 194 -41.51 4.56 -25.96
CA ARG A 194 -42.73 4.94 -25.26
C ARG A 194 -43.50 6.09 -25.93
N ALA A 195 -44.75 6.27 -25.53
CA ALA A 195 -45.48 7.45 -25.95
C ALA A 195 -44.83 8.75 -25.47
N TYR A 196 -44.87 9.78 -26.27
CA TYR A 196 -44.40 11.11 -25.97
C TYR A 196 -45.17 11.73 -24.80
N VAL A 197 -44.48 12.37 -23.88
CA VAL A 197 -45.06 13.14 -22.77
C VAL A 197 -44.60 14.58 -22.92
N PRO A 198 -45.47 15.58 -22.70
CA PRO A 198 -45.06 16.98 -22.70
C PRO A 198 -43.83 17.22 -21.78
N GLY A 199 -42.75 17.76 -22.36
CA GLY A 199 -41.44 17.93 -21.70
C GLY A 199 -40.32 17.07 -22.27
N ASP A 200 -40.66 16.06 -23.09
CA ASP A 200 -39.65 15.26 -23.79
C ASP A 200 -38.97 16.09 -24.89
N GLN A 201 -37.71 15.81 -25.13
CA GLN A 201 -36.93 16.52 -26.14
C GLN A 201 -37.36 16.08 -27.55
N LEU A 202 -37.71 17.02 -28.43
CA LEU A 202 -38.13 16.74 -29.79
C LEU A 202 -37.15 15.92 -30.61
N ARG A 203 -35.86 16.01 -30.31
CA ARG A 203 -34.78 15.24 -30.96
C ARG A 203 -34.83 13.74 -30.67
N THR A 204 -35.55 13.31 -29.63
CA THR A 204 -35.70 11.90 -29.25
C THR A 204 -36.92 11.25 -29.88
N ILE A 205 -37.73 12.00 -30.64
CA ILE A 205 -38.91 11.47 -31.32
C ILE A 205 -38.50 10.42 -32.37
N ASN A 206 -39.13 9.25 -32.30
CA ASN A 206 -38.99 8.20 -33.30
C ASN A 206 -40.06 8.42 -34.39
N TRP A 207 -39.70 9.17 -35.41
CA TRP A 207 -40.61 9.51 -36.50
C TRP A 207 -41.20 8.29 -37.23
N PRO A 208 -40.42 7.23 -37.55
CA PRO A 208 -40.96 6.05 -38.20
C PRO A 208 -42.03 5.32 -37.39
N VAL A 209 -41.82 5.17 -36.06
CA VAL A 209 -42.81 4.52 -35.19
C VAL A 209 -44.02 5.44 -34.96
N SER A 210 -43.80 6.73 -34.79
CA SER A 210 -44.85 7.72 -34.60
C SER A 210 -45.80 7.76 -35.80
N ALA A 211 -45.25 7.73 -37.01
CA ALA A 211 -46.03 7.71 -38.24
C ALA A 211 -46.88 6.43 -38.38
N ARG A 212 -46.36 5.27 -37.96
CA ARG A 212 -47.08 4.00 -38.01
C ARG A 212 -48.18 3.89 -36.96
N ARG A 213 -47.98 4.49 -35.78
CA ARG A 213 -48.92 4.40 -34.64
C ARG A 213 -49.87 5.59 -34.54
N GLY A 214 -49.72 6.62 -35.37
CA GLY A 214 -50.56 7.80 -35.36
C GLY A 214 -50.48 8.67 -34.12
N SER A 215 -49.46 8.45 -33.29
CA SER A 215 -49.20 9.20 -32.06
C SER A 215 -47.70 9.33 -31.85
N LEU A 216 -47.27 10.45 -31.24
CA LEU A 216 -45.84 10.70 -31.01
C LEU A 216 -45.23 9.70 -30.05
N HIS A 217 -44.12 9.10 -30.46
CA HIS A 217 -43.33 8.18 -29.65
C HIS A 217 -41.88 8.67 -29.56
N VAL A 218 -41.27 8.47 -28.43
CA VAL A 218 -39.85 8.81 -28.17
C VAL A 218 -39.06 7.54 -28.01
N THR A 219 -37.83 7.57 -28.55
CA THR A 219 -36.85 6.52 -28.32
C THR A 219 -36.14 6.83 -27.01
N GLU A 220 -36.26 5.97 -26.03
CA GLU A 220 -35.45 5.98 -24.83
C GLU A 220 -34.13 5.28 -25.11
N ARG A 221 -33.06 5.89 -24.64
CA ARG A 221 -31.72 5.35 -24.77
C ARG A 221 -31.12 5.14 -23.37
N LEU A 222 -30.33 4.09 -23.23
CA LEU A 222 -29.55 3.86 -22.01
C LEU A 222 -28.36 4.81 -22.01
N THR A 223 -28.12 5.44 -20.89
CA THR A 223 -26.91 6.23 -20.70
C THR A 223 -25.80 5.30 -20.24
N ASP A 224 -24.72 5.24 -21.01
CA ASP A 224 -23.47 4.67 -20.54
C ASP A 224 -22.95 5.55 -19.40
N ARG A 225 -23.38 5.27 -18.21
CA ARG A 225 -22.80 5.86 -17.00
C ARG A 225 -21.70 4.95 -16.54
N ALA A 226 -20.47 5.47 -16.49
CA ALA A 226 -19.37 4.79 -15.81
C ALA A 226 -19.84 4.36 -14.42
N ALA A 227 -19.67 3.10 -14.09
CA ALA A 227 -19.98 2.59 -12.76
C ALA A 227 -18.96 3.10 -11.75
N ASP A 228 -19.40 3.32 -10.50
CA ASP A 228 -18.49 3.57 -9.40
C ASP A 228 -18.12 2.21 -8.78
N VAL A 229 -16.87 1.79 -8.92
CA VAL A 229 -16.33 0.56 -8.33
C VAL A 229 -15.47 0.94 -7.13
N VAL A 230 -15.84 0.49 -5.94
CA VAL A 230 -15.09 0.75 -4.73
C VAL A 230 -14.54 -0.57 -4.19
N VAL A 231 -13.22 -0.64 -4.09
CA VAL A 231 -12.54 -1.80 -3.47
C VAL A 231 -12.45 -1.56 -1.98
N LEU A 232 -12.97 -2.50 -1.19
CA LEU A 232 -12.88 -2.48 0.26
C LEU A 232 -11.83 -3.49 0.72
N ILE A 233 -10.85 -3.03 1.50
CA ILE A 233 -9.74 -3.86 1.95
C ILE A 233 -9.75 -3.99 3.46
N ASP A 234 -9.61 -5.23 3.92
CA ASP A 234 -9.42 -5.56 5.31
C ASP A 234 -7.95 -5.36 5.70
N THR A 235 -7.71 -4.39 6.58
CA THR A 235 -6.39 -4.10 7.16
C THR A 235 -6.37 -4.30 8.68
N TYR A 236 -7.34 -5.04 9.23
CA TYR A 236 -7.30 -5.48 10.62
C TYR A 236 -6.11 -6.41 10.86
N PRO A 237 -5.51 -6.38 12.05
CA PRO A 237 -4.43 -7.29 12.40
C PRO A 237 -4.87 -8.74 12.22
N GLN A 238 -4.10 -9.49 11.45
CA GLN A 238 -4.38 -10.90 11.20
C GLN A 238 -3.49 -11.77 12.11
N PRO A 239 -3.98 -12.95 12.56
CA PRO A 239 -3.13 -13.91 13.22
C PRO A 239 -2.00 -14.35 12.28
N PRO A 240 -0.81 -14.74 12.82
CA PRO A 240 0.28 -15.26 12.00
C PRO A 240 -0.14 -16.51 11.23
N GLY A 241 0.54 -16.79 10.12
CA GLY A 241 0.26 -17.95 9.28
C GLY A 241 -0.61 -17.62 8.05
N PRO A 242 -1.53 -18.49 7.62
CA PRO A 242 -2.28 -18.36 6.37
C PRO A 242 -3.08 -17.06 6.24
N ALA A 243 -3.53 -16.50 7.36
CA ALA A 243 -4.23 -15.23 7.37
C ALA A 243 -3.31 -14.04 7.03
N THR A 244 -2.03 -14.11 7.41
CA THR A 244 -1.02 -13.11 7.04
C THR A 244 -0.67 -13.20 5.55
N GLU A 245 -0.56 -14.41 4.99
CA GLU A 245 -0.32 -14.63 3.57
C GLU A 245 -1.48 -14.11 2.70
N ALA A 246 -2.70 -14.14 3.23
CA ALA A 246 -3.87 -13.59 2.58
C ALA A 246 -3.74 -12.10 2.25
N THR A 247 -2.90 -11.34 2.98
CA THR A 247 -2.67 -9.91 2.72
C THR A 247 -2.11 -9.68 1.32
N GLU A 248 -1.21 -10.54 0.85
CA GLU A 248 -0.66 -10.43 -0.50
C GLU A 248 -1.74 -10.61 -1.56
N ARG A 249 -2.61 -11.58 -1.38
CA ARG A 249 -3.73 -11.84 -2.30
C ARG A 249 -4.73 -10.70 -2.28
N THR A 250 -5.00 -10.13 -1.11
CA THR A 250 -5.85 -8.94 -0.96
C THR A 250 -5.36 -7.79 -1.83
N VAL A 251 -4.08 -7.45 -1.74
CA VAL A 251 -3.51 -6.32 -2.49
C VAL A 251 -3.49 -6.60 -3.99
N ARG A 252 -3.11 -7.82 -4.41
CA ARG A 252 -3.14 -8.21 -5.83
C ARG A 252 -4.55 -8.22 -6.41
N GLY A 253 -5.52 -8.76 -5.67
CA GLY A 253 -6.92 -8.77 -6.08
C GLY A 253 -7.50 -7.37 -6.19
N ALA A 254 -7.21 -6.50 -5.23
CA ALA A 254 -7.60 -5.10 -5.26
C ALA A 254 -7.03 -4.38 -6.50
N ALA A 255 -5.74 -4.56 -6.78
CA ALA A 255 -5.09 -3.99 -7.95
C ALA A 255 -5.73 -4.46 -9.26
N GLN A 256 -6.06 -5.76 -9.37
CA GLN A 256 -6.72 -6.33 -10.53
C GLN A 256 -8.11 -5.73 -10.76
N VAL A 257 -8.94 -5.64 -9.72
CA VAL A 257 -10.30 -5.08 -9.83
C VAL A 257 -10.25 -3.62 -10.23
N VAL A 258 -9.40 -2.82 -9.59
CA VAL A 258 -9.24 -1.39 -9.91
C VAL A 258 -8.75 -1.19 -11.34
N GLN A 259 -7.73 -1.95 -11.75
CA GLN A 259 -7.19 -1.85 -13.11
C GLN A 259 -8.25 -2.21 -14.16
N THR A 260 -9.08 -3.21 -13.87
CA THR A 260 -10.16 -3.64 -14.76
C THR A 260 -11.22 -2.56 -14.88
N ALA A 261 -11.71 -2.03 -13.77
CA ALA A 261 -12.69 -0.97 -13.75
C ALA A 261 -12.20 0.25 -14.56
N LEU A 262 -10.98 0.71 -14.30
CA LEU A 262 -10.40 1.85 -15.00
C LEU A 262 -10.20 1.61 -16.51
N ARG A 263 -9.84 0.38 -16.93
CA ARG A 263 -9.74 0.02 -18.34
C ARG A 263 -11.12 -0.07 -19.02
N GLY A 264 -12.14 -0.46 -18.28
CA GLY A 264 -13.54 -0.45 -18.73
C GLY A 264 -14.16 0.94 -18.83
N GLY A 265 -13.42 1.98 -18.42
CA GLY A 265 -13.92 3.36 -18.38
C GLY A 265 -14.74 3.69 -17.14
N ASP A 266 -14.75 2.79 -16.15
CA ASP A 266 -15.41 3.01 -14.86
C ASP A 266 -14.57 3.85 -13.92
N ARG A 267 -15.20 4.35 -12.87
CA ARG A 267 -14.54 5.09 -11.79
C ARG A 267 -14.13 4.11 -10.69
N ALA A 268 -12.90 4.18 -10.24
CA ALA A 268 -12.41 3.29 -9.18
C ALA A 268 -11.98 4.06 -7.95
N GLY A 269 -12.39 3.56 -6.78
CA GLY A 269 -12.01 4.05 -5.46
C GLY A 269 -11.58 2.92 -4.53
N VAL A 270 -11.07 3.26 -3.36
CA VAL A 270 -10.65 2.29 -2.35
C VAL A 270 -10.98 2.77 -0.95
N VAL A 271 -11.32 1.81 -0.09
CA VAL A 271 -11.47 2.01 1.35
C VAL A 271 -10.70 0.91 2.06
N ALA A 272 -9.72 1.27 2.89
CA ALA A 272 -8.99 0.35 3.75
C ALA A 272 -9.55 0.50 5.18
N LEU A 273 -10.24 -0.54 5.65
CA LEU A 273 -10.79 -0.60 7.00
C LEU A 273 -9.88 -1.41 7.92
N GLY A 274 -9.80 -0.98 9.16
CA GLY A 274 -8.92 -1.56 10.15
C GLY A 274 -7.68 -0.70 10.40
N GLY A 275 -6.76 -1.20 11.24
CA GLY A 275 -5.60 -0.45 11.67
C GLY A 275 -5.95 0.75 12.58
N ARG A 276 -4.99 1.63 12.81
CA ARG A 276 -5.19 2.80 13.70
C ARG A 276 -6.05 3.88 13.09
N ARG A 277 -6.04 4.01 11.77
CA ARG A 277 -6.82 5.03 11.02
C ARG A 277 -7.27 4.42 9.71
N PRO A 278 -8.56 4.17 9.52
CA PRO A 278 -9.10 3.78 8.23
C PRO A 278 -8.81 4.86 7.19
N ARG A 279 -8.49 4.43 5.96
CA ARG A 279 -8.10 5.31 4.86
C ARG A 279 -9.03 5.09 3.68
N TRP A 280 -9.27 6.13 2.92
CA TRP A 280 -10.07 6.00 1.72
C TRP A 280 -9.68 7.01 0.64
N LEU A 281 -9.96 6.63 -0.59
CA LEU A 281 -9.82 7.46 -1.76
C LEU A 281 -11.10 7.34 -2.58
N GLY A 282 -11.70 8.48 -2.90
CA GLY A 282 -12.92 8.55 -3.70
C GLY A 282 -12.75 7.97 -5.08
N ALA A 283 -13.86 7.50 -5.68
CA ALA A 283 -13.85 6.95 -7.02
C ALA A 283 -13.59 8.03 -8.08
N ASP A 284 -12.58 7.80 -8.94
CA ASP A 284 -12.18 8.67 -10.04
C ASP A 284 -11.71 7.83 -11.23
N ILE A 285 -11.46 8.46 -12.38
CA ILE A 285 -11.07 7.82 -13.64
C ILE A 285 -9.59 8.02 -13.96
N GLY A 286 -9.08 7.20 -14.87
CA GLY A 286 -7.79 7.39 -15.51
C GLY A 286 -6.63 6.69 -14.81
N GLN A 287 -5.50 6.60 -15.53
CA GLN A 287 -4.33 5.84 -15.09
C GLN A 287 -3.70 6.37 -13.78
N ARG A 288 -3.78 7.69 -13.55
CA ARG A 288 -3.27 8.29 -12.31
C ARG A 288 -4.02 7.77 -11.08
N GLN A 289 -5.33 7.51 -11.21
CA GLN A 289 -6.15 6.99 -10.13
C GLN A 289 -5.69 5.59 -9.69
N PHE A 290 -5.23 4.75 -10.62
CA PHE A 290 -4.67 3.44 -10.27
C PHE A 290 -3.52 3.56 -9.27
N TYR A 291 -2.55 4.44 -9.53
CA TYR A 291 -1.41 4.64 -8.63
C TYR A 291 -1.84 5.23 -7.28
N ARG A 292 -2.79 6.17 -7.26
CA ARG A 292 -3.33 6.74 -6.02
C ARG A 292 -4.03 5.69 -5.17
N VAL A 293 -4.78 4.77 -5.81
CA VAL A 293 -5.39 3.64 -5.11
C VAL A 293 -4.32 2.74 -4.50
N LEU A 294 -3.28 2.38 -5.25
CA LEU A 294 -2.18 1.55 -4.73
C LEU A 294 -1.45 2.24 -3.57
N ASP A 295 -1.17 3.54 -3.67
CA ASP A 295 -0.61 4.33 -2.57
C ASP A 295 -1.48 4.26 -1.31
N THR A 296 -2.80 4.39 -1.48
CA THR A 296 -3.76 4.31 -0.37
C THR A 296 -3.76 2.92 0.27
N VAL A 297 -3.73 1.86 -0.54
CA VAL A 297 -3.65 0.47 -0.10
C VAL A 297 -2.39 0.22 0.73
N LEU A 298 -1.25 0.68 0.23
CA LEU A 298 0.04 0.51 0.89
C LEU A 298 0.25 1.52 2.04
N GLY A 299 -0.63 2.51 2.16
CA GLY A 299 -0.49 3.60 3.14
C GLY A 299 0.69 4.50 2.85
N SER A 300 1.06 4.63 1.57
CA SER A 300 2.08 5.54 1.07
C SER A 300 1.44 6.77 0.43
N GLY A 301 2.14 7.91 0.48
CA GLY A 301 1.62 9.18 -0.05
C GLY A 301 0.64 9.89 0.90
N ASP A 302 0.23 11.08 0.51
CA ASP A 302 -0.63 11.98 1.30
C ASP A 302 -1.98 12.25 0.63
N GLU A 303 -2.27 11.60 -0.49
CA GLU A 303 -3.46 11.88 -1.33
C GLU A 303 -4.73 11.11 -0.89
N PHE A 304 -4.72 10.47 0.27
CA PHE A 304 -5.89 9.75 0.81
C PHE A 304 -6.47 10.46 2.04
N GLU A 305 -7.77 10.27 2.27
CA GLU A 305 -8.44 10.77 3.44
C GLU A 305 -8.44 9.73 4.57
N THR A 306 -8.35 10.21 5.81
CA THR A 306 -8.46 9.36 7.00
C THR A 306 -9.79 9.61 7.70
N THR A 307 -10.35 8.54 8.31
CA THR A 307 -11.58 8.65 9.08
C THR A 307 -11.42 7.95 10.43
N THR A 308 -12.40 8.17 11.29
CA THR A 308 -12.51 7.48 12.56
C THR A 308 -13.71 6.53 12.51
N GLY A 309 -13.57 5.33 13.07
CA GLY A 309 -14.63 4.32 13.11
C GLY A 309 -14.33 3.10 12.26
N THR A 310 -15.23 2.13 12.32
CA THR A 310 -15.08 0.80 11.71
C THR A 310 -15.88 0.64 10.43
N LEU A 311 -16.71 1.63 10.06
CA LEU A 311 -17.57 1.60 8.89
C LEU A 311 -17.01 2.46 7.75
N ALA A 312 -17.29 2.05 6.53
CA ALA A 312 -16.93 2.82 5.35
C ALA A 312 -17.65 4.18 5.30
N PRO A 313 -16.92 5.30 5.15
CA PRO A 313 -17.52 6.63 5.07
C PRO A 313 -18.47 6.73 3.87
N ARG A 314 -19.57 7.48 4.04
CA ARG A 314 -20.51 7.70 2.93
C ARG A 314 -19.87 8.43 1.75
N ALA A 315 -18.95 9.32 2.03
CA ALA A 315 -18.21 10.05 0.98
C ALA A 315 -17.31 9.14 0.15
N ALA A 316 -16.79 8.05 0.75
CA ALA A 316 -15.93 7.08 0.07
C ALA A 316 -16.69 6.15 -0.87
N VAL A 317 -17.98 5.90 -0.61
CA VAL A 317 -18.81 4.95 -1.37
C VAL A 317 -20.03 5.68 -1.92
N PRO A 318 -19.97 6.17 -3.17
CA PRO A 318 -21.07 6.86 -3.83
C PRO A 318 -22.34 5.99 -3.93
N SER A 319 -23.50 6.62 -3.96
CA SER A 319 -24.78 5.91 -4.09
C SER A 319 -24.82 5.04 -5.35
N GLY A 320 -25.18 3.77 -5.20
CA GLY A 320 -25.19 2.81 -6.31
C GLY A 320 -23.83 2.21 -6.66
N ALA A 321 -22.77 2.54 -5.92
CA ALA A 321 -21.47 1.96 -6.16
C ALA A 321 -21.46 0.45 -5.93
N ILE A 322 -20.62 -0.21 -6.72
CA ILE A 322 -20.27 -1.61 -6.60
C ILE A 322 -19.13 -1.73 -5.61
N VAL A 323 -19.30 -2.52 -4.58
CA VAL A 323 -18.28 -2.76 -3.57
C VAL A 323 -17.73 -4.17 -3.72
N VAL A 324 -16.44 -4.27 -4.02
CA VAL A 324 -15.70 -5.54 -4.04
C VAL A 324 -14.77 -5.55 -2.82
N ALA A 325 -15.09 -6.37 -1.84
CA ALA A 325 -14.38 -6.43 -0.58
C ALA A 325 -13.42 -7.63 -0.56
N PHE A 326 -12.19 -7.41 -0.12
CA PHE A 326 -11.18 -8.45 0.07
C PHE A 326 -10.89 -8.58 1.57
N SER A 327 -11.14 -9.76 2.13
CA SER A 327 -10.95 -10.03 3.56
C SER A 327 -10.76 -11.53 3.81
N THR A 328 -10.11 -11.86 4.91
CA THR A 328 -10.13 -13.21 5.49
C THR A 328 -11.48 -13.53 6.12
N LEU A 329 -12.33 -12.53 6.33
CA LEU A 329 -13.61 -12.62 7.05
C LEU A 329 -13.47 -13.24 8.46
N LEU A 330 -12.33 -13.02 9.10
CA LEU A 330 -12.08 -13.43 10.49
C LEU A 330 -12.53 -12.36 11.47
N ASP A 331 -12.53 -11.10 11.03
CA ASP A 331 -12.89 -9.97 11.86
C ASP A 331 -14.38 -9.62 11.75
N THR A 332 -15.04 -9.53 12.90
CA THR A 332 -16.48 -9.25 12.97
C THR A 332 -16.81 -7.81 12.57
N GLU A 333 -15.91 -6.85 12.86
CA GLU A 333 -16.14 -5.44 12.51
C GLU A 333 -16.14 -5.24 11.00
N PHE A 334 -15.26 -5.95 10.29
CA PHE A 334 -15.26 -5.94 8.83
C PHE A 334 -16.56 -6.53 8.26
N ALA A 335 -17.04 -7.63 8.81
CA ALA A 335 -18.32 -8.22 8.41
C ALA A 335 -19.50 -7.26 8.66
N LEU A 336 -19.51 -6.53 9.76
CA LEU A 336 -20.52 -5.49 10.05
C LEU A 336 -20.46 -4.34 9.03
N ALA A 337 -19.27 -3.96 8.57
CA ALA A 337 -19.11 -2.94 7.53
C ALA A 337 -19.73 -3.39 6.19
N LEU A 338 -19.59 -4.66 5.80
CA LEU A 338 -20.24 -5.22 4.60
C LEU A 338 -21.75 -5.18 4.71
N ILE A 339 -22.29 -5.56 5.87
CA ILE A 339 -23.72 -5.53 6.15
C ILE A 339 -24.28 -4.10 6.08
N ASP A 340 -23.55 -3.13 6.65
CA ASP A 340 -23.93 -1.72 6.60
C ASP A 340 -23.97 -1.19 5.17
N LEU A 341 -22.96 -1.49 4.35
CA LEU A 341 -22.94 -1.12 2.94
C LEU A 341 -24.11 -1.74 2.17
N ARG A 342 -24.46 -2.99 2.47
CA ARG A 342 -25.61 -3.63 1.86
C ARG A 342 -26.92 -2.98 2.26
N LYS A 343 -27.08 -2.59 3.55
CA LYS A 343 -28.24 -1.84 4.04
C LYS A 343 -28.38 -0.46 3.39
N ARG A 344 -27.26 0.16 3.03
CA ARG A 344 -27.24 1.42 2.26
C ARG A 344 -27.63 1.24 0.79
N GLY A 345 -27.87 0.00 0.32
CA GLY A 345 -28.33 -0.30 -1.03
C GLY A 345 -27.22 -0.57 -2.03
N HIS A 346 -25.96 -0.65 -1.58
CA HIS A 346 -24.84 -1.01 -2.47
C HIS A 346 -24.88 -2.49 -2.84
N VAL A 347 -24.35 -2.81 -4.01
CA VAL A 347 -24.03 -4.19 -4.37
C VAL A 347 -22.70 -4.54 -3.72
N VAL A 348 -22.68 -5.59 -2.89
CA VAL A 348 -21.50 -5.97 -2.10
C VAL A 348 -21.12 -7.40 -2.44
N VAL A 349 -19.89 -7.57 -2.93
CA VAL A 349 -19.24 -8.85 -3.17
C VAL A 349 -18.05 -8.96 -2.24
N ALA A 350 -18.05 -9.94 -1.35
CA ALA A 350 -16.96 -10.24 -0.46
C ALA A 350 -16.12 -11.39 -1.03
N VAL A 351 -14.86 -11.10 -1.34
CA VAL A 351 -13.88 -12.08 -1.76
C VAL A 351 -13.14 -12.58 -0.52
N ASP A 352 -13.38 -13.83 -0.15
CA ASP A 352 -12.65 -14.48 0.92
C ASP A 352 -11.27 -14.91 0.39
N VAL A 353 -10.23 -14.27 0.94
CA VAL A 353 -8.83 -14.51 0.54
C VAL A 353 -8.12 -15.52 1.44
N LEU A 354 -8.78 -16.01 2.51
CA LEU A 354 -8.21 -17.00 3.40
C LEU A 354 -8.16 -18.37 2.71
N GLN A 355 -7.00 -18.98 2.74
CA GLN A 355 -6.80 -20.35 2.26
C GLN A 355 -6.76 -21.32 3.43
N GLY A 356 -7.67 -22.30 3.41
CA GLY A 356 -7.71 -23.32 4.45
C GLY A 356 -8.19 -22.82 5.82
N SER A 357 -7.60 -23.35 6.86
CA SER A 357 -7.86 -22.98 8.25
C SER A 357 -6.85 -21.92 8.70
N PRO A 358 -7.25 -20.92 9.51
CA PRO A 358 -6.30 -20.00 10.14
C PRO A 358 -5.45 -20.67 11.23
N LEU A 359 -5.76 -21.92 11.57
CA LEU A 359 -5.13 -22.69 12.62
C LEU A 359 -4.13 -23.68 12.00
N GLU A 360 -2.88 -23.23 11.76
CA GLU A 360 -1.84 -24.03 11.11
C GLU A 360 -1.46 -25.29 11.89
N ASP A 361 -1.47 -25.25 13.24
CA ASP A 361 -0.94 -26.32 14.08
C ASP A 361 -1.99 -27.39 14.48
N LEU A 362 -3.26 -27.18 14.18
CA LEU A 362 -4.33 -28.09 14.58
C LEU A 362 -4.69 -29.04 13.42
N GLN A 363 -3.97 -30.17 13.36
CA GLN A 363 -4.26 -31.27 12.43
C GLN A 363 -5.44 -32.14 12.87
N ASP A 364 -6.20 -31.75 13.90
CA ASP A 364 -7.37 -32.55 14.33
C ASP A 364 -8.48 -32.43 13.25
N PRO A 365 -8.84 -33.52 12.60
CA PRO A 365 -9.86 -33.56 11.55
C PRO A 365 -11.22 -33.01 12.00
N LEU A 366 -11.55 -33.14 13.28
CA LEU A 366 -12.80 -32.61 13.84
C LEU A 366 -12.80 -31.08 13.87
N ILE A 367 -11.71 -30.47 14.30
CA ILE A 367 -11.61 -29.00 14.35
C ILE A 367 -11.66 -28.41 12.95
N VAL A 368 -10.93 -28.99 11.99
CA VAL A 368 -10.97 -28.57 10.58
C VAL A 368 -12.39 -28.68 10.02
N ARG A 369 -13.10 -29.77 10.33
CA ARG A 369 -14.48 -29.95 9.88
C ARG A 369 -15.45 -28.96 10.54
N MET A 370 -15.31 -28.71 11.83
CA MET A 370 -16.10 -27.70 12.54
C MET A 370 -15.88 -26.31 11.98
N TRP A 371 -14.62 -25.95 11.71
CA TRP A 371 -14.27 -24.69 11.05
C TRP A 371 -14.95 -24.55 9.67
N ALA A 372 -14.83 -25.56 8.83
CA ALA A 372 -15.45 -25.56 7.50
C ALA A 372 -16.98 -25.41 7.56
N LEU A 373 -17.64 -26.07 8.52
CA LEU A 373 -19.08 -25.94 8.75
C LEU A 373 -19.46 -24.53 9.21
N GLN A 374 -18.72 -23.97 10.16
CA GLN A 374 -18.92 -22.60 10.65
C GLN A 374 -18.74 -21.57 9.52
N ARG A 375 -17.69 -21.74 8.71
CA ARG A 375 -17.43 -20.89 7.55
C ARG A 375 -18.57 -20.95 6.53
N SER A 376 -19.04 -22.16 6.22
CA SER A 376 -20.18 -22.37 5.30
C SER A 376 -21.48 -21.76 5.84
N ALA A 377 -21.70 -21.80 7.16
CA ALA A 377 -22.84 -21.15 7.79
C ALA A 377 -22.74 -19.62 7.65
N MET A 378 -21.59 -19.03 7.93
CA MET A 378 -21.35 -17.59 7.76
C MET A 378 -21.60 -17.14 6.32
N TYR A 379 -21.15 -17.89 5.31
CA TYR A 379 -21.41 -17.56 3.91
C TYR A 379 -22.90 -17.56 3.60
N ARG A 380 -23.67 -18.52 4.12
CA ARG A 380 -25.11 -18.57 3.95
C ARG A 380 -25.79 -17.38 4.62
N ASP A 381 -25.37 -17.02 5.83
CA ASP A 381 -25.94 -15.90 6.56
C ASP A 381 -25.68 -14.58 5.82
N MET A 382 -24.46 -14.34 5.36
CA MET A 382 -24.15 -13.18 4.51
C MET A 382 -24.97 -13.15 3.22
N ALA A 383 -25.12 -14.31 2.59
CA ALA A 383 -25.94 -14.45 1.40
C ALA A 383 -27.41 -14.12 1.63
N THR A 384 -27.99 -14.45 2.82
CA THR A 384 -29.39 -14.09 3.14
C THR A 384 -29.58 -12.58 3.30
N ILE A 385 -28.56 -11.87 3.74
CA ILE A 385 -28.56 -10.39 3.85
C ILE A 385 -28.31 -9.74 2.49
N GLY A 386 -27.87 -10.52 1.48
CA GLY A 386 -27.61 -10.07 0.13
C GLY A 386 -26.15 -9.64 -0.13
N VAL A 387 -25.22 -10.04 0.74
CA VAL A 387 -23.79 -9.97 0.50
C VAL A 387 -23.36 -11.27 -0.18
N ASP A 388 -22.86 -11.18 -1.40
CA ASP A 388 -22.35 -12.34 -2.13
C ASP A 388 -20.92 -12.63 -1.68
N VAL A 389 -20.68 -13.86 -1.19
CA VAL A 389 -19.34 -14.28 -0.73
C VAL A 389 -18.72 -15.24 -1.73
N LEU A 390 -17.52 -14.93 -2.16
CA LEU A 390 -16.69 -15.69 -3.08
C LEU A 390 -15.44 -16.22 -2.38
N ALA A 391 -15.27 -17.52 -2.26
CA ALA A 391 -14.01 -18.09 -1.81
C ALA A 391 -12.99 -18.11 -2.96
N TRP A 392 -11.92 -17.37 -2.82
CA TRP A 392 -10.84 -17.34 -3.82
C TRP A 392 -9.80 -18.42 -3.51
N GLN A 393 -9.87 -19.53 -4.25
CA GLN A 393 -8.97 -20.69 -4.09
C GLN A 393 -7.56 -20.39 -4.64
N ALA A 394 -6.56 -21.10 -4.10
CA ALA A 394 -5.15 -20.88 -4.44
C ALA A 394 -4.80 -21.16 -5.90
N ASP A 395 -5.42 -22.19 -6.46
CA ASP A 395 -5.19 -22.73 -7.80
C ASP A 395 -6.05 -22.06 -8.89
N HIS A 396 -6.93 -21.13 -8.50
CA HIS A 396 -7.77 -20.39 -9.43
C HIS A 396 -7.38 -18.90 -9.50
N THR A 397 -7.49 -18.33 -10.68
CA THR A 397 -7.42 -16.88 -10.82
C THR A 397 -8.69 -16.24 -10.23
N LEU A 398 -8.59 -14.96 -9.83
CA LEU A 398 -9.76 -14.22 -9.33
C LEU A 398 -10.89 -14.23 -10.35
N ASP A 399 -10.57 -14.12 -11.63
CA ASP A 399 -11.52 -14.16 -12.74
C ASP A 399 -12.26 -15.50 -12.83
N GLN A 400 -11.55 -16.62 -12.74
CA GLN A 400 -12.16 -17.95 -12.72
C GLN A 400 -13.10 -18.11 -11.53
N SER A 401 -12.67 -17.65 -10.36
CA SER A 401 -13.48 -17.72 -9.15
C SER A 401 -14.75 -16.86 -9.26
N MET A 402 -14.65 -15.68 -9.87
CA MET A 402 -15.81 -14.80 -10.09
C MET A 402 -16.83 -15.37 -11.09
N ARG A 403 -16.39 -16.14 -12.09
CA ARG A 403 -17.31 -16.80 -13.05
C ARG A 403 -18.18 -17.89 -12.43
N VAL A 404 -17.71 -18.52 -11.36
CA VAL A 404 -18.44 -19.62 -10.70
C VAL A 404 -19.53 -19.11 -9.76
N MET A 405 -19.64 -17.80 -9.55
CA MET A 405 -20.69 -17.23 -8.70
C MET A 405 -22.09 -17.55 -9.24
N PRO A 406 -23.01 -18.07 -8.39
CA PRO A 406 -24.35 -18.40 -8.81
C PRO A 406 -25.12 -17.16 -9.25
N ASP A 407 -25.81 -17.26 -10.40
CA ASP A 407 -26.69 -16.23 -10.93
C ASP A 407 -27.93 -16.09 -10.04
N ARG A 408 -27.96 -15.13 -9.15
CA ARG A 408 -29.16 -14.76 -8.42
C ARG A 408 -30.03 -13.84 -9.27
N ARG A 409 -30.71 -14.39 -10.27
CA ARG A 409 -31.83 -13.70 -10.93
C ARG A 409 -32.84 -13.34 -9.84
N ARG A 410 -33.05 -12.06 -9.58
CA ARG A 410 -34.20 -11.61 -8.81
C ARG A 410 -35.45 -12.22 -9.48
N PRO A 411 -36.31 -12.91 -8.71
CA PRO A 411 -37.62 -13.23 -9.25
C PRO A 411 -38.28 -11.92 -9.69
N VAL A 412 -38.64 -11.84 -10.95
CA VAL A 412 -39.45 -10.73 -11.45
C VAL A 412 -40.74 -10.82 -10.66
N THR A 413 -40.89 -9.99 -9.63
CA THR A 413 -42.19 -9.79 -8.97
C THR A 413 -43.10 -9.21 -10.03
N GLY A 414 -43.89 -10.11 -10.67
CA GLY A 414 -44.95 -9.75 -11.57
C GLY A 414 -45.90 -8.80 -10.81
N ARG A 415 -45.98 -7.56 -11.26
CA ARG A 415 -47.11 -6.71 -10.94
C ARG A 415 -48.36 -7.37 -11.47
N ARG A 416 -49.24 -7.81 -10.58
CA ARG A 416 -50.66 -7.91 -10.86
C ARG A 416 -51.26 -6.51 -10.87
#